data_b46f0d97e1adba84944032e18abf6cc1
#
_entry.id   b46f0d97e1adba84944032e18abf6cc1
#
_cell.length_a   1.000
_cell.length_b   1.000
_cell.length_c   1.000
_cell.angle_alpha   90.00
_cell.angle_beta   90.00
_cell.angle_gamma   90.00
#
_symmetry.space_group_name_H-M   'P 1'
#
loop_
_entity.id
_entity.type
_entity.pdbx_description
1 polymer ?
#
loop_
_entity_poly.entity_id
_entity_poly.type
_entity_poly.pdbx_seq_one_letter_code
_entity_poly.pdbx_strand_id
1 'polypeptide(L)'
;MPYDDSVPPTRRARPLLVATALAALCLTAVAGCGGAQDPAGTDSGAAKPGPEAEATASASASASTPSPEASPTGAQPSGATPTAPLPQGPLTGRTVVIDPGHNPRNREHTKEINQQVDIGTGRKECDTTGTSTNAGYAEARFTLDVSHRLRELLQAQGARVVLTHDDDRPFGPCIDERARIGNEAKADAVVSVHADGSAVGNRGFHVILPAAVKGGGADTSKIVKSSADLGARIAGHFVRTTGSAPSNYIGGGTGLDTRGDLGGLNLSTVPKVFVECGNMRDPEDAALLTDAGWRQKAAQGMADGIAAYLKG
;
A
#
# COMPACT_ATOMS: atom_id res chain seq x y z
N MET A 1 -17.72 -2.12 65.56
CA MET A 1 -17.95 -3.41 64.88
C MET A 1 -16.71 -3.68 64.08
N PRO A 2 -15.93 -4.72 64.39
CA PRO A 2 -14.70 -5.04 63.71
C PRO A 2 -14.93 -5.81 62.38
N TYR A 3 -14.15 -5.45 61.38
CA TYR A 3 -14.06 -6.14 60.10
C TYR A 3 -13.30 -7.48 60.26
N ASP A 4 -13.83 -8.54 59.70
CA ASP A 4 -13.23 -9.87 59.68
C ASP A 4 -12.46 -10.06 58.37
N ASP A 5 -11.12 -10.20 58.48
CA ASP A 5 -10.20 -10.49 57.39
C ASP A 5 -10.00 -12.01 57.28
N SER A 6 -10.73 -12.64 56.38
CA SER A 6 -10.51 -14.06 56.04
C SER A 6 -10.11 -14.17 54.56
N VAL A 7 -8.80 -14.16 54.27
CA VAL A 7 -8.22 -14.46 52.94
C VAL A 7 -7.89 -15.97 52.90
N PRO A 8 -8.41 -16.73 51.92
CA PRO A 8 -8.01 -18.14 51.77
C PRO A 8 -6.66 -18.29 51.04
N PRO A 9 -5.86 -19.31 51.33
CA PRO A 9 -4.52 -19.48 50.79
C PRO A 9 -4.51 -19.95 49.33
N THR A 10 -3.70 -19.29 48.54
CA THR A 10 -3.39 -19.63 47.13
C THR A 10 -2.64 -20.96 47.02
N ARG A 11 -3.22 -21.93 46.33
CA ARG A 11 -2.55 -23.20 45.97
C ARG A 11 -1.51 -22.94 44.88
N ARG A 12 -0.23 -23.17 45.20
CA ARG A 12 0.87 -23.23 44.27
C ARG A 12 0.72 -24.47 43.38
N ALA A 13 0.62 -24.27 42.04
CA ALA A 13 0.73 -25.33 41.06
C ALA A 13 2.19 -25.73 40.91
N ARG A 14 2.47 -27.04 40.95
CA ARG A 14 3.79 -27.64 40.67
C ARG A 14 3.97 -27.75 39.15
N PRO A 15 5.17 -27.50 38.58
CA PRO A 15 5.43 -27.79 37.19
C PRO A 15 5.59 -29.28 36.95
N LEU A 16 4.86 -29.81 35.96
CA LEU A 16 5.10 -31.13 35.39
C LEU A 16 6.29 -31.07 34.45
N LEU A 17 7.33 -31.80 34.78
CA LEU A 17 8.46 -32.11 33.88
C LEU A 17 7.99 -33.15 32.86
N VAL A 18 7.91 -32.78 31.58
CA VAL A 18 7.74 -33.72 30.47
C VAL A 18 9.12 -34.03 29.91
N ALA A 19 9.54 -35.30 30.08
CA ALA A 19 10.75 -35.82 29.51
C ALA A 19 10.58 -36.08 28.00
N THR A 20 11.40 -35.44 27.18
CA THR A 20 11.50 -35.71 25.74
C THR A 20 12.42 -36.91 25.51
N ALA A 21 11.90 -38.00 24.97
CA ALA A 21 12.66 -39.12 24.45
C ALA A 21 13.14 -38.81 23.03
N LEU A 22 14.47 -38.80 22.84
CA LEU A 22 15.13 -38.83 21.54
C LEU A 22 14.98 -40.24 20.93
N ALA A 23 14.41 -40.33 19.73
CA ALA A 23 14.55 -41.47 18.85
C ALA A 23 15.38 -41.06 17.63
N ALA A 24 16.62 -41.55 17.60
CA ALA A 24 17.47 -41.51 16.41
C ALA A 24 17.07 -42.67 15.51
N LEU A 25 16.86 -42.42 14.22
CA LEU A 25 16.82 -43.49 13.21
C LEU A 25 17.60 -43.12 11.96
N CYS A 26 18.36 -44.10 11.55
CA CYS A 26 19.47 -44.16 10.63
C CYS A 26 19.21 -43.73 9.18
N LEU A 27 20.32 -43.25 8.57
CA LEU A 27 20.57 -43.16 7.13
C LEU A 27 20.49 -44.54 6.46
N THR A 28 19.91 -44.55 5.25
CA THR A 28 20.36 -45.47 4.19
C THR A 28 20.49 -44.68 2.88
N ALA A 29 21.74 -44.58 2.44
CA ALA A 29 22.09 -44.12 1.11
C ALA A 29 21.91 -45.28 0.12
N VAL A 30 21.32 -45.01 -1.02
CA VAL A 30 21.43 -45.87 -2.19
C VAL A 30 21.90 -45.01 -3.37
N ALA A 31 23.10 -45.28 -3.79
CA ALA A 31 23.70 -44.81 -5.04
C ALA A 31 23.21 -45.71 -6.19
N GLY A 32 22.82 -45.10 -7.30
CA GLY A 32 22.55 -45.79 -8.53
C GLY A 32 23.02 -44.94 -9.71
N CYS A 33 24.13 -45.33 -10.31
CA CYS A 33 24.73 -44.80 -11.54
C CYS A 33 24.03 -45.28 -12.81
N GLY A 34 24.16 -44.49 -13.90
CA GLY A 34 24.03 -44.87 -15.30
C GLY A 34 22.85 -44.20 -15.98
N GLY A 35 22.99 -43.61 -17.13
CA GLY A 35 24.00 -43.54 -18.17
C GLY A 35 23.48 -42.64 -19.27
N ALA A 36 24.38 -41.95 -19.91
CA ALA A 36 24.19 -41.09 -21.07
C ALA A 36 23.71 -41.85 -22.30
N GLN A 37 22.99 -41.13 -23.18
CA GLN A 37 23.12 -41.26 -24.66
C GLN A 37 22.28 -40.18 -25.34
N ASP A 38 22.97 -39.19 -25.98
CA ASP A 38 22.52 -38.59 -27.24
C ASP A 38 22.79 -39.56 -28.37
N PRO A 39 22.11 -39.49 -29.53
CA PRO A 39 22.68 -38.70 -30.60
C PRO A 39 21.67 -37.96 -31.53
N ALA A 40 22.08 -36.81 -31.96
CA ALA A 40 22.16 -36.21 -33.29
C ALA A 40 21.24 -36.72 -34.43
N GLY A 41 20.77 -35.72 -35.19
CA GLY A 41 20.48 -35.86 -36.59
C GLY A 41 19.54 -34.85 -37.19
N THR A 42 20.14 -33.79 -37.82
CA THR A 42 19.92 -33.29 -39.17
C THR A 42 18.49 -32.84 -39.55
N ASP A 43 18.24 -31.85 -40.28
CA ASP A 43 18.92 -30.87 -41.12
C ASP A 43 17.85 -30.15 -41.96
N SER A 44 18.12 -28.93 -42.37
CA SER A 44 17.69 -28.28 -43.61
C SER A 44 16.27 -27.72 -43.75
N GLY A 45 16.26 -26.42 -44.03
CA GLY A 45 15.18 -25.78 -44.74
C GLY A 45 15.21 -24.24 -44.70
N ALA A 46 16.25 -23.63 -45.30
CA ALA A 46 16.28 -22.22 -45.62
C ALA A 46 15.29 -21.85 -46.72
N ALA A 47 14.59 -20.73 -46.58
CA ALA A 47 14.12 -19.92 -47.69
C ALA A 47 13.87 -18.48 -47.28
N LYS A 48 14.72 -17.58 -47.72
CA LYS A 48 14.47 -16.19 -48.11
C LYS A 48 14.51 -16.19 -49.67
N PRO A 49 13.99 -15.21 -50.45
CA PRO A 49 13.91 -13.78 -50.25
C PRO A 49 12.60 -13.09 -50.78
N GLY A 50 12.54 -11.76 -50.57
CA GLY A 50 11.60 -10.77 -51.05
C GLY A 50 11.45 -10.64 -52.60
N PRO A 51 11.08 -9.53 -53.27
CA PRO A 51 11.13 -8.12 -52.82
C PRO A 51 9.90 -7.24 -53.24
N GLU A 52 9.95 -5.98 -52.82
CA GLU A 52 9.53 -4.71 -53.45
C GLU A 52 8.16 -4.58 -54.17
N ALA A 53 7.43 -3.53 -53.74
CA ALA A 53 6.76 -2.63 -54.67
C ALA A 53 6.66 -1.23 -54.02
N GLU A 54 7.47 -0.32 -54.55
CA GLU A 54 7.32 1.12 -54.43
C GLU A 54 6.03 1.59 -55.11
N ALA A 55 5.39 2.60 -54.54
CA ALA A 55 4.49 3.49 -55.25
C ALA A 55 4.65 4.91 -54.74
N THR A 56 5.36 5.65 -55.57
CA THR A 56 5.49 7.12 -55.57
C THR A 56 4.22 7.80 -56.04
N ALA A 57 3.81 8.87 -55.41
CA ALA A 57 3.16 10.06 -56.02
C ALA A 57 2.94 11.09 -54.88
N SER A 58 3.52 12.14 -54.87
CA SER A 58 3.55 13.39 -55.68
C SER A 58 2.99 14.55 -54.84
N ALA A 59 3.86 15.53 -54.66
CA ALA A 59 3.66 16.77 -53.94
C ALA A 59 2.57 17.64 -54.57
N SER A 60 1.88 18.42 -53.76
CA SER A 60 1.35 19.72 -54.13
C SER A 60 1.50 20.68 -52.97
N ALA A 61 2.44 21.60 -53.15
CA ALA A 61 2.64 22.75 -52.32
C ALA A 61 1.58 23.81 -52.64
N SER A 62 0.90 24.36 -51.66
CA SER A 62 0.24 25.63 -51.76
C SER A 62 0.73 26.54 -50.64
N ALA A 63 1.48 27.51 -51.01
CA ALA A 63 1.94 28.62 -50.19
C ALA A 63 0.76 29.54 -49.90
N SER A 64 0.58 29.93 -48.64
CA SER A 64 -0.23 31.07 -48.24
C SER A 64 0.55 31.90 -47.23
N THR A 65 0.68 33.16 -47.58
CA THR A 65 1.39 34.28 -46.96
C THR A 65 0.98 34.57 -45.54
N PRO A 66 1.87 35.12 -44.68
CA PRO A 66 1.61 35.46 -43.31
C PRO A 66 0.85 36.76 -43.16
N SER A 67 -0.11 36.85 -42.29
CA SER A 67 -0.78 38.07 -41.82
C SER A 67 -0.47 38.29 -40.34
N PRO A 68 -0.48 39.53 -39.84
CA PRO A 68 0.39 39.97 -38.76
C PRO A 68 -0.07 39.63 -37.35
N GLU A 69 0.95 39.51 -36.57
CA GLU A 69 1.08 39.56 -35.10
C GLU A 69 -0.06 40.27 -34.35
N ALA A 70 -0.77 39.48 -33.52
CA ALA A 70 -1.56 39.97 -32.40
C ALA A 70 -0.85 39.58 -31.10
N SER A 71 -0.41 40.60 -30.36
CA SER A 71 0.21 40.46 -29.03
C SER A 71 -0.65 39.60 -28.09
N PRO A 72 -0.05 38.71 -27.31
CA PRO A 72 -0.81 38.00 -26.27
C PRO A 72 -1.10 38.94 -25.10
N THR A 73 -2.32 39.37 -25.01
CA THR A 73 -2.86 39.97 -23.80
C THR A 73 -2.79 38.91 -22.68
N GLY A 74 -2.13 39.24 -21.57
CA GLY A 74 -1.93 38.36 -20.44
C GLY A 74 -3.20 37.69 -19.98
N ALA A 75 -3.23 36.37 -20.08
CA ALA A 75 -4.24 35.57 -19.40
C ALA A 75 -3.93 35.63 -17.91
N GLN A 76 -4.74 36.37 -17.18
CA GLN A 76 -4.82 36.28 -15.72
C GLN A 76 -5.14 34.83 -15.35
N PRO A 77 -4.46 34.22 -14.35
CA PRO A 77 -4.84 32.90 -13.90
C PRO A 77 -6.28 32.93 -13.42
N SER A 78 -7.12 32.13 -14.06
CA SER A 78 -8.53 31.93 -13.67
C SER A 78 -8.55 31.61 -12.19
N GLY A 79 -9.27 32.43 -11.43
CA GLY A 79 -9.40 32.31 -9.99
C GLY A 79 -9.83 30.93 -9.59
N ALA A 80 -9.11 30.36 -8.63
CA ALA A 80 -9.52 29.14 -7.95
C ALA A 80 -10.97 29.32 -7.47
N THR A 81 -11.85 28.44 -7.91
CA THR A 81 -13.22 28.35 -7.40
C THR A 81 -13.14 28.31 -5.89
N PRO A 82 -13.86 29.16 -5.13
CA PRO A 82 -13.82 29.10 -3.68
C PRO A 82 -14.27 27.70 -3.24
N THR A 83 -13.35 26.92 -2.71
CA THR A 83 -13.70 25.63 -2.09
C THR A 83 -14.61 25.94 -0.92
N ALA A 84 -15.83 25.38 -0.90
CA ALA A 84 -16.75 25.54 0.21
C ALA A 84 -16.05 25.22 1.54
N PRO A 85 -16.33 25.98 2.61
CA PRO A 85 -15.75 25.68 3.92
C PRO A 85 -16.05 24.23 4.31
N LEU A 86 -15.04 23.53 4.86
CA LEU A 86 -15.26 22.18 5.38
C LEU A 86 -16.30 22.22 6.51
N PRO A 87 -17.10 21.16 6.65
CA PRO A 87 -18.01 21.03 7.79
C PRO A 87 -17.25 21.20 9.10
N GLN A 88 -17.87 21.84 10.08
CA GLN A 88 -17.33 21.85 11.43
C GLN A 88 -17.60 20.51 12.10
N GLY A 89 -16.59 19.94 12.74
CA GLY A 89 -16.72 18.62 13.36
C GLY A 89 -15.57 18.30 14.30
N PRO A 90 -15.52 17.09 14.83
CA PRO A 90 -14.55 16.67 15.85
C PRO A 90 -13.09 16.65 15.34
N LEU A 91 -12.86 16.74 14.03
CA LEU A 91 -11.54 16.79 13.43
C LEU A 91 -11.21 18.17 12.82
N THR A 92 -11.97 19.19 13.13
CA THR A 92 -11.68 20.56 12.69
C THR A 92 -10.28 20.99 13.11
N GLY A 93 -9.50 21.52 12.14
CA GLY A 93 -8.11 21.92 12.34
C GLY A 93 -7.09 20.77 12.21
N ARG A 94 -7.55 19.53 12.00
CA ARG A 94 -6.69 18.38 11.73
C ARG A 94 -6.44 18.20 10.25
N THR A 95 -5.21 17.80 9.90
CA THR A 95 -4.83 17.42 8.53
C THR A 95 -4.52 15.95 8.45
N VAL A 96 -5.22 15.23 7.58
CA VAL A 96 -4.96 13.82 7.30
C VAL A 96 -4.51 13.70 5.85
N VAL A 97 -3.42 12.95 5.61
CA VAL A 97 -3.02 12.57 4.26
C VAL A 97 -3.40 11.10 4.05
N ILE A 98 -4.11 10.85 2.96
CA ILE A 98 -4.41 9.50 2.49
C ILE A 98 -3.53 9.24 1.28
N ASP A 99 -2.90 8.10 1.28
CA ASP A 99 -1.96 7.67 0.25
C ASP A 99 -2.51 6.41 -0.43
N PRO A 100 -3.29 6.55 -1.54
CA PRO A 100 -3.76 5.39 -2.29
C PRO A 100 -2.58 4.62 -2.85
N GLY A 101 -2.44 3.33 -2.51
CA GLY A 101 -1.35 2.50 -2.98
C GLY A 101 -1.35 2.36 -4.48
N HIS A 102 -0.17 2.43 -5.10
CA HIS A 102 0.03 2.34 -6.54
C HIS A 102 -0.68 3.45 -7.33
N ASN A 103 -0.74 3.27 -8.65
CA ASN A 103 -1.52 4.11 -9.56
C ASN A 103 -2.12 3.20 -10.63
N PRO A 104 -3.40 3.34 -10.98
CA PRO A 104 -4.06 2.49 -11.98
C PRO A 104 -3.35 2.41 -13.33
N ARG A 105 -2.56 3.44 -13.68
CA ARG A 105 -1.82 3.54 -14.94
C ARG A 105 -0.35 3.12 -14.85
N ASN A 106 0.16 2.73 -13.68
CA ASN A 106 1.55 2.29 -13.50
C ASN A 106 1.97 1.20 -14.49
N ARG A 107 1.04 0.31 -14.88
CA ARG A 107 1.30 -0.75 -15.88
C ARG A 107 1.73 -0.22 -17.26
N GLU A 108 1.36 1.01 -17.59
CA GLU A 108 1.67 1.68 -18.85
C GLU A 108 3.00 2.44 -18.78
N HIS A 109 3.57 2.56 -17.56
CA HIS A 109 4.75 3.35 -17.24
C HIS A 109 5.82 2.55 -16.51
N THR A 110 6.05 1.30 -16.95
CA THR A 110 6.98 0.37 -16.29
C THR A 110 8.41 0.89 -16.22
N LYS A 111 8.85 1.68 -17.21
CA LYS A 111 10.18 2.29 -17.22
C LYS A 111 10.33 3.34 -16.13
N GLU A 112 9.32 4.17 -15.96
CA GLU A 112 9.30 5.26 -15.00
C GLU A 112 9.18 4.74 -13.58
N ILE A 113 8.28 3.79 -13.33
CA ILE A 113 8.08 3.23 -11.98
C ILE A 113 9.22 2.33 -11.52
N ASN A 114 10.02 1.77 -12.44
CA ASN A 114 11.21 0.98 -12.10
C ASN A 114 12.46 1.85 -11.83
N GLN A 115 12.38 3.17 -12.00
CA GLN A 115 13.50 4.05 -11.63
C GLN A 115 13.74 3.96 -10.12
N GLN A 116 15.01 3.91 -9.75
CA GLN A 116 15.41 3.78 -8.36
C GLN A 116 15.35 5.13 -7.64
N VAL A 117 14.66 5.17 -6.51
CA VAL A 117 14.60 6.32 -5.60
C VAL A 117 15.30 6.00 -4.28
N ASP A 118 15.75 7.02 -3.57
CA ASP A 118 16.39 6.88 -2.26
C ASP A 118 15.31 6.74 -1.18
N ILE A 119 15.41 5.70 -0.36
CA ILE A 119 14.51 5.44 0.78
C ILE A 119 15.19 5.72 2.12
N GLY A 120 16.32 6.43 2.11
CA GLY A 120 17.12 6.78 3.29
C GLY A 120 18.03 5.66 3.78
N THR A 121 17.64 4.40 3.66
CA THR A 121 18.43 3.21 4.04
C THR A 121 18.94 2.42 2.85
N GLY A 122 18.64 2.84 1.65
CA GLY A 122 18.96 2.17 0.41
C GLY A 122 18.16 2.76 -0.75
N ARG A 123 18.02 2.00 -1.81
CA ARG A 123 17.24 2.39 -2.99
C ARG A 123 16.19 1.33 -3.29
N LYS A 124 15.03 1.77 -3.76
CA LYS A 124 13.93 0.92 -4.25
C LYS A 124 13.32 1.53 -5.51
N GLU A 125 12.52 0.76 -6.19
CA GLU A 125 11.74 1.26 -7.34
C GLU A 125 10.83 2.42 -6.91
N CYS A 126 10.62 3.35 -7.83
CA CYS A 126 9.73 4.51 -7.68
C CYS A 126 8.34 4.08 -7.19
N ASP A 127 7.77 3.07 -7.83
CA ASP A 127 6.49 2.46 -7.46
C ASP A 127 6.40 1.06 -8.09
N THR A 128 5.32 0.33 -7.84
CA THR A 128 5.00 -0.93 -8.51
C THR A 128 3.59 -0.89 -9.10
N THR A 129 3.23 -1.92 -9.85
CA THR A 129 1.87 -2.04 -10.41
C THR A 129 0.84 -2.48 -9.38
N GLY A 130 1.30 -2.93 -8.21
CA GLY A 130 0.46 -3.62 -7.25
C GLY A 130 0.06 -5.02 -7.71
N THR A 131 -0.72 -5.70 -6.88
CA THR A 131 -1.31 -7.00 -7.16
C THR A 131 -2.70 -6.90 -7.81
N SER A 132 -3.36 -8.02 -7.97
CA SER A 132 -4.76 -8.09 -8.41
C SER A 132 -5.41 -9.36 -7.91
N THR A 133 -6.74 -9.40 -7.85
CA THR A 133 -7.48 -10.65 -7.67
C THR A 133 -7.23 -11.60 -8.84
N ASN A 134 -7.56 -12.88 -8.68
CA ASN A 134 -7.48 -13.87 -9.77
C ASN A 134 -8.43 -13.53 -10.94
N ALA A 135 -9.48 -12.74 -10.68
CA ALA A 135 -10.40 -12.22 -11.69
C ALA A 135 -9.94 -10.90 -12.33
N GLY A 136 -8.75 -10.39 -11.97
CA GLY A 136 -8.15 -9.20 -12.60
C GLY A 136 -8.56 -7.85 -12.00
N TYR A 137 -9.24 -7.82 -10.85
CA TYR A 137 -9.50 -6.56 -10.15
C TYR A 137 -8.20 -6.05 -9.52
N ALA A 138 -7.69 -4.94 -10.04
CA ALA A 138 -6.38 -4.40 -9.65
C ALA A 138 -6.41 -3.74 -8.28
N GLU A 139 -5.34 -3.93 -7.49
CA GLU A 139 -5.13 -3.29 -6.20
C GLU A 139 -5.23 -1.76 -6.30
N ALA A 140 -4.58 -1.14 -7.29
CA ALA A 140 -4.61 0.30 -7.46
C ALA A 140 -6.03 0.89 -7.63
N ARG A 141 -6.99 0.11 -8.17
CA ARG A 141 -8.40 0.53 -8.24
C ARG A 141 -9.10 0.38 -6.89
N PHE A 142 -8.77 -0.69 -6.16
CA PHE A 142 -9.26 -0.91 -4.81
C PHE A 142 -8.81 0.22 -3.88
N THR A 143 -7.52 0.53 -3.88
CA THR A 143 -6.93 1.51 -2.97
C THR A 143 -7.48 2.90 -3.22
N LEU A 144 -7.67 3.28 -4.48
CA LEU A 144 -8.25 4.56 -4.86
C LEU A 144 -9.73 4.69 -4.42
N ASP A 145 -10.56 3.66 -4.67
CA ASP A 145 -11.97 3.64 -4.25
C ASP A 145 -12.12 3.76 -2.72
N VAL A 146 -11.34 2.98 -1.97
CA VAL A 146 -11.36 3.03 -0.51
C VAL A 146 -10.86 4.39 0.00
N SER A 147 -9.83 4.95 -0.62
CA SER A 147 -9.28 6.27 -0.26
C SER A 147 -10.29 7.41 -0.51
N HIS A 148 -11.07 7.34 -1.57
CA HIS A 148 -12.14 8.31 -1.83
C HIS A 148 -13.21 8.26 -0.73
N ARG A 149 -13.67 7.06 -0.37
CA ARG A 149 -14.63 6.87 0.72
C ARG A 149 -14.08 7.36 2.06
N LEU A 150 -12.83 7.06 2.35
CA LEU A 150 -12.14 7.51 3.56
C LEU A 150 -12.03 9.05 3.61
N ARG A 151 -11.70 9.67 2.47
CA ARG A 151 -11.68 11.15 2.34
C ARG A 151 -13.03 11.76 2.72
N GLU A 152 -14.11 11.25 2.13
CA GLU A 152 -15.46 11.78 2.40
C GLU A 152 -15.82 11.66 3.89
N LEU A 153 -15.54 10.52 4.51
CA LEU A 153 -15.81 10.28 5.94
C LEU A 153 -15.02 11.22 6.86
N LEU A 154 -13.76 11.48 6.55
CA LEU A 154 -12.92 12.38 7.35
C LEU A 154 -13.28 13.87 7.12
N GLN A 155 -13.58 14.24 5.88
CA GLN A 155 -14.05 15.60 5.56
C GLN A 155 -15.39 15.91 6.22
N ALA A 156 -16.31 14.95 6.26
CA ALA A 156 -17.57 15.08 6.99
C ALA A 156 -17.39 15.32 8.49
N GLN A 157 -16.24 14.89 9.06
CA GLN A 157 -15.85 15.17 10.43
C GLN A 157 -15.04 16.47 10.60
N GLY A 158 -14.85 17.26 9.55
CA GLY A 158 -14.16 18.55 9.57
C GLY A 158 -12.65 18.49 9.32
N ALA A 159 -12.07 17.31 8.99
CA ALA A 159 -10.65 17.21 8.68
C ALA A 159 -10.32 17.83 7.31
N ARG A 160 -9.15 18.49 7.23
CA ARG A 160 -8.52 18.76 5.95
C ARG A 160 -7.89 17.45 5.44
N VAL A 161 -8.32 16.99 4.28
CA VAL A 161 -7.78 15.76 3.67
C VAL A 161 -7.00 16.09 2.41
N VAL A 162 -5.81 15.51 2.28
CA VAL A 162 -4.95 15.57 1.09
C VAL A 162 -4.75 14.14 0.59
N LEU A 163 -4.91 13.91 -0.70
CA LEU A 163 -4.51 12.66 -1.35
C LEU A 163 -3.12 12.81 -1.95
N THR A 164 -2.31 11.74 -1.94
CA THR A 164 -1.02 11.74 -2.63
C THR A 164 -1.19 11.74 -4.15
N HIS A 165 -2.26 11.15 -4.64
CA HIS A 165 -2.80 11.29 -6.00
C HIS A 165 -4.30 10.99 -6.03
N ASP A 166 -4.98 11.45 -7.07
CA ASP A 166 -6.43 11.28 -7.29
C ASP A 166 -6.72 10.76 -8.71
N ASP A 167 -5.89 9.83 -9.22
CA ASP A 167 -5.85 9.37 -10.61
C ASP A 167 -5.64 10.52 -11.65
N ASP A 168 -5.06 11.60 -11.19
CA ASP A 168 -4.84 12.86 -11.92
C ASP A 168 -3.45 12.95 -12.58
N ARG A 169 -2.65 11.89 -12.47
CA ARG A 169 -1.29 11.83 -12.98
C ARG A 169 -1.03 10.53 -13.75
N PRO A 170 -0.08 10.52 -14.71
CA PRO A 170 0.13 9.36 -15.59
C PRO A 170 0.68 8.13 -14.86
N PHE A 171 1.45 8.28 -13.78
CA PHE A 171 1.99 7.20 -12.94
C PHE A 171 2.37 7.72 -11.55
N GLY A 172 2.70 6.82 -10.63
CA GLY A 172 3.13 7.14 -9.26
C GLY A 172 2.09 7.91 -8.45
N PRO A 173 2.48 8.76 -7.53
CA PRO A 173 3.84 9.27 -7.21
C PRO A 173 4.81 8.19 -6.77
N CYS A 174 6.13 8.45 -6.89
CA CYS A 174 7.15 7.59 -6.32
C CYS A 174 7.04 7.53 -4.80
N ILE A 175 7.52 6.44 -4.19
CA ILE A 175 7.39 6.19 -2.74
C ILE A 175 8.03 7.29 -1.87
N ASP A 176 9.11 7.92 -2.33
CA ASP A 176 9.74 9.08 -1.68
C ASP A 176 8.87 10.35 -1.79
N GLU A 177 8.25 10.57 -2.94
CA GLU A 177 7.32 11.69 -3.15
C GLU A 177 6.06 11.53 -2.29
N ARG A 178 5.53 10.31 -2.13
CA ARG A 178 4.40 10.01 -1.22
C ARG A 178 4.71 10.40 0.22
N ALA A 179 5.93 10.10 0.69
CA ALA A 179 6.38 10.54 2.02
C ALA A 179 6.50 12.06 2.10
N ARG A 180 7.10 12.70 1.06
CA ARG A 180 7.26 14.15 0.99
C ARG A 180 5.92 14.89 1.06
N ILE A 181 4.90 14.44 0.34
CA ILE A 181 3.55 15.03 0.37
C ILE A 181 2.99 15.04 1.80
N GLY A 182 3.11 13.91 2.52
CA GLY A 182 2.68 13.82 3.92
C GLY A 182 3.43 14.80 4.84
N ASN A 183 4.75 14.87 4.66
CA ASN A 183 5.63 15.74 5.45
C ASN A 183 5.35 17.24 5.19
N GLU A 184 5.21 17.63 3.93
CA GLU A 184 4.92 19.02 3.54
C GLU A 184 3.54 19.49 4.00
N ALA A 185 2.56 18.58 3.97
CA ALA A 185 1.23 18.85 4.52
C ALA A 185 1.25 19.02 6.04
N LYS A 186 2.36 18.68 6.72
CA LYS A 186 2.48 18.62 8.19
C LYS A 186 1.31 17.83 8.79
N ALA A 187 1.06 16.65 8.20
CA ALA A 187 -0.10 15.86 8.53
C ALA A 187 -0.10 15.41 9.99
N ASP A 188 -1.25 15.47 10.64
CA ASP A 188 -1.45 14.88 11.97
C ASP A 188 -1.47 13.35 11.91
N ALA A 189 -1.87 12.78 10.75
CA ALA A 189 -1.82 11.36 10.45
C ALA A 189 -1.71 11.13 8.94
N VAL A 190 -0.95 10.10 8.54
CA VAL A 190 -0.88 9.60 7.16
C VAL A 190 -1.23 8.12 7.13
N VAL A 191 -2.09 7.73 6.20
CA VAL A 191 -2.48 6.33 6.00
C VAL A 191 -2.30 5.95 4.54
N SER A 192 -1.43 4.99 4.27
CA SER A 192 -1.35 4.31 2.96
C SER A 192 -2.34 3.15 2.93
N VAL A 193 -3.18 3.12 1.91
CA VAL A 193 -4.21 2.08 1.72
C VAL A 193 -3.72 1.08 0.69
N HIS A 194 -3.68 -0.21 1.05
CA HIS A 194 -3.19 -1.31 0.24
C HIS A 194 -4.07 -2.56 0.39
N ALA A 195 -3.79 -3.57 -0.41
CA ALA A 195 -4.29 -4.93 -0.28
C ALA A 195 -3.23 -5.91 -0.78
N ASP A 196 -2.82 -6.83 0.08
CA ASP A 196 -1.68 -7.72 -0.15
C ASP A 196 -1.92 -8.74 -1.28
N GLY A 197 -0.84 -9.28 -1.81
CA GLY A 197 -0.79 -10.36 -2.79
C GLY A 197 0.01 -11.55 -2.29
N SER A 198 -0.59 -12.40 -1.47
CA SER A 198 0.05 -13.55 -0.84
C SER A 198 -0.52 -14.88 -1.34
N ALA A 199 -0.03 -16.01 -0.85
CA ALA A 199 -0.54 -17.33 -1.22
C ALA A 199 -2.02 -17.50 -0.82
N VAL A 200 -2.73 -18.37 -1.52
CA VAL A 200 -4.08 -18.80 -1.16
C VAL A 200 -4.07 -19.44 0.22
N GLY A 201 -5.05 -19.12 1.05
CA GLY A 201 -5.13 -19.53 2.47
C GLY A 201 -4.46 -18.55 3.43
N ASN A 202 -3.59 -17.67 2.93
CA ASN A 202 -3.11 -16.51 3.66
C ASN A 202 -4.19 -15.43 3.61
N ARG A 203 -4.77 -15.05 4.75
CA ARG A 203 -5.96 -14.20 4.85
C ARG A 203 -5.90 -13.19 5.98
N GLY A 204 -6.75 -12.19 5.88
CA GLY A 204 -6.95 -11.18 6.88
C GLY A 204 -6.15 -9.91 6.63
N PHE A 205 -6.43 -8.89 7.41
CA PHE A 205 -5.78 -7.58 7.30
C PHE A 205 -4.59 -7.45 8.25
N HIS A 206 -3.70 -6.52 7.95
CA HIS A 206 -2.69 -6.06 8.90
C HIS A 206 -2.33 -4.59 8.67
N VAL A 207 -1.83 -3.94 9.72
CA VAL A 207 -1.34 -2.58 9.68
C VAL A 207 0.17 -2.60 9.86
N ILE A 208 0.89 -2.01 8.91
CA ILE A 208 2.35 -1.96 8.94
C ILE A 208 2.80 -0.66 9.60
N LEU A 209 3.61 -0.80 10.63
CA LEU A 209 4.19 0.24 11.45
C LEU A 209 5.65 0.49 11.04
N PRO A 210 6.16 1.73 11.14
CA PRO A 210 7.58 1.99 10.94
C PRO A 210 8.42 1.36 12.05
N ALA A 211 9.49 0.65 11.69
CA ALA A 211 10.57 0.32 12.61
C ALA A 211 11.34 1.57 13.00
N ALA A 212 12.12 1.49 14.08
CA ALA A 212 13.11 2.50 14.43
C ALA A 212 14.28 2.42 13.43
N VAL A 213 14.27 3.31 12.45
CA VAL A 213 15.27 3.39 11.38
C VAL A 213 16.00 4.72 11.49
N LYS A 214 17.34 4.68 11.32
CA LYS A 214 18.16 5.88 11.23
C LYS A 214 19.30 5.63 10.25
N GLY A 215 19.32 6.37 9.15
CA GLY A 215 20.37 6.26 8.13
C GLY A 215 20.01 7.04 6.87
N GLY A 216 21.01 7.64 6.22
CA GLY A 216 20.77 8.51 5.07
C GLY A 216 19.78 9.61 5.37
N GLY A 217 18.72 9.73 4.56
CA GLY A 217 17.61 10.67 4.77
C GLY A 217 16.52 10.18 5.71
N ALA A 218 16.59 8.93 6.22
CA ALA A 218 15.59 8.34 7.10
C ALA A 218 15.90 8.57 8.58
N ASP A 219 14.91 9.04 9.34
CA ASP A 219 14.92 9.03 10.81
C ASP A 219 13.49 8.93 11.34
N THR A 220 13.05 7.72 11.61
CA THR A 220 11.70 7.42 12.12
C THR A 220 11.59 7.54 13.65
N SER A 221 12.68 7.82 14.36
CA SER A 221 12.73 7.79 15.83
C SER A 221 11.62 8.63 16.50
N LYS A 222 11.23 9.74 15.88
CA LYS A 222 10.20 10.65 16.40
C LYS A 222 8.76 10.19 16.13
N ILE A 223 8.56 9.29 15.16
CA ILE A 223 7.22 8.89 14.72
C ILE A 223 6.85 7.45 15.10
N VAL A 224 7.81 6.60 15.49
CA VAL A 224 7.54 5.19 15.82
C VAL A 224 6.40 5.03 16.83
N LYS A 225 6.46 5.79 17.94
CA LYS A 225 5.43 5.69 19.00
C LYS A 225 4.06 6.17 18.55
N SER A 226 4.00 7.32 17.88
CA SER A 226 2.73 7.90 17.39
C SER A 226 2.15 7.06 16.25
N SER A 227 2.99 6.52 15.36
CA SER A 227 2.55 5.59 14.33
C SER A 227 2.03 4.27 14.91
N ALA A 228 2.65 3.76 15.99
CA ALA A 228 2.17 2.57 16.67
C ALA A 228 0.78 2.79 17.32
N ASP A 229 0.54 3.95 17.95
CA ASP A 229 -0.78 4.30 18.50
C ASP A 229 -1.83 4.45 17.37
N LEU A 230 -1.49 5.17 16.28
CA LEU A 230 -2.34 5.29 15.09
C LEU A 230 -2.72 3.91 14.52
N GLY A 231 -1.71 3.04 14.32
CA GLY A 231 -1.92 1.71 13.76
C GLY A 231 -2.78 0.81 14.65
N ALA A 232 -2.54 0.82 15.97
CA ALA A 232 -3.33 0.03 16.91
C ALA A 232 -4.80 0.47 16.94
N ARG A 233 -5.08 1.77 16.88
CA ARG A 233 -6.44 2.30 16.81
C ARG A 233 -7.11 1.94 15.49
N ILE A 234 -6.42 2.08 14.35
CA ILE A 234 -6.94 1.65 13.06
C ILE A 234 -7.24 0.15 13.08
N ALA A 235 -6.30 -0.71 13.49
CA ALA A 235 -6.51 -2.15 13.54
C ALA A 235 -7.72 -2.53 14.40
N GLY A 236 -7.85 -1.95 15.60
CA GLY A 236 -8.97 -2.20 16.49
C GLY A 236 -10.33 -1.77 15.91
N HIS A 237 -10.40 -0.62 15.23
CA HIS A 237 -11.63 -0.18 14.59
C HIS A 237 -11.94 -0.97 13.32
N PHE A 238 -10.92 -1.33 12.55
CA PHE A 238 -11.06 -2.12 11.32
C PHE A 238 -11.72 -3.48 11.61
N VAL A 239 -11.23 -4.22 12.61
CA VAL A 239 -11.86 -5.48 13.06
C VAL A 239 -13.33 -5.27 13.40
N ARG A 240 -13.65 -4.27 14.22
CA ARG A 240 -15.04 -4.03 14.69
C ARG A 240 -15.99 -3.69 13.56
N THR A 241 -15.51 -2.93 12.55
CA THR A 241 -16.36 -2.40 11.48
C THR A 241 -16.51 -3.38 10.33
N THR A 242 -15.43 -4.07 9.95
CA THR A 242 -15.42 -5.00 8.81
C THR A 242 -15.80 -6.42 9.20
N GLY A 243 -15.52 -6.84 10.44
CA GLY A 243 -15.56 -8.21 10.87
C GLY A 243 -14.39 -9.07 10.37
N SER A 244 -13.44 -8.49 9.63
CA SER A 244 -12.27 -9.21 9.13
C SER A 244 -11.31 -9.55 10.26
N ALA A 245 -10.78 -10.76 10.25
CA ALA A 245 -9.77 -11.19 11.20
C ALA A 245 -8.41 -10.54 10.88
N PRO A 246 -7.52 -10.37 11.88
CA PRO A 246 -6.11 -10.11 11.64
C PRO A 246 -5.48 -11.17 10.74
N SER A 247 -4.45 -10.77 9.99
CA SER A 247 -3.70 -11.66 9.09
C SER A 247 -3.18 -12.90 9.83
N ASN A 248 -3.40 -14.07 9.23
CA ASN A 248 -2.95 -15.35 9.76
C ASN A 248 -1.51 -15.71 9.36
N TYR A 249 -0.84 -14.89 8.55
CA TYR A 249 0.50 -15.17 7.99
C TYR A 249 1.53 -14.07 8.30
N ILE A 250 1.12 -12.91 8.79
CA ILE A 250 1.98 -11.78 9.18
C ILE A 250 1.57 -11.26 10.56
N GLY A 251 2.53 -10.66 11.30
CA GLY A 251 2.26 -9.97 12.57
C GLY A 251 1.82 -10.88 13.71
N GLY A 252 2.00 -12.20 13.60
CA GLY A 252 1.65 -13.16 14.65
C GLY A 252 0.16 -13.17 15.03
N GLY A 253 -0.73 -12.81 14.10
CA GLY A 253 -2.18 -12.75 14.34
C GLY A 253 -2.65 -11.52 15.14
N THR A 254 -1.78 -10.54 15.37
CA THR A 254 -2.13 -9.31 16.11
C THR A 254 -2.79 -8.25 15.24
N GLY A 255 -2.68 -8.37 13.91
CA GLY A 255 -3.08 -7.35 12.95
C GLY A 255 -2.09 -6.18 12.86
N LEU A 256 -0.92 -6.31 13.49
CA LEU A 256 0.14 -5.31 13.44
C LEU A 256 1.45 -5.97 12.98
N ASP A 257 2.17 -5.32 12.08
CA ASP A 257 3.50 -5.71 11.63
C ASP A 257 4.44 -4.50 11.71
N THR A 258 5.75 -4.73 11.88
CA THR A 258 6.72 -3.64 11.97
C THR A 258 7.82 -3.84 10.94
N ARG A 259 8.00 -2.85 10.05
CA ARG A 259 8.95 -2.92 8.94
C ARG A 259 9.87 -1.72 8.89
N GLY A 260 11.13 -1.96 8.49
CA GLY A 260 12.16 -0.92 8.30
C GLY A 260 12.63 -0.79 6.85
N ASP A 261 11.93 -1.41 5.90
CA ASP A 261 12.33 -1.48 4.49
C ASP A 261 11.35 -0.78 3.53
N LEU A 262 10.28 -0.17 4.06
CA LEU A 262 9.31 0.58 3.26
C LEU A 262 9.70 2.06 3.18
N GLY A 263 10.02 2.53 1.97
CA GLY A 263 10.46 3.92 1.73
C GLY A 263 9.45 4.95 2.21
N GLY A 264 8.16 4.71 1.98
CA GLY A 264 7.10 5.60 2.43
C GLY A 264 6.99 5.75 3.95
N LEU A 265 7.43 4.73 4.73
CA LEU A 265 7.54 4.82 6.19
C LEU A 265 8.87 5.45 6.61
N ASN A 266 9.98 4.99 6.02
CA ASN A 266 11.34 5.42 6.39
C ASN A 266 11.56 6.92 6.23
N LEU A 267 10.99 7.51 5.18
CA LEU A 267 11.12 8.93 4.84
C LEU A 267 10.03 9.82 5.47
N SER A 268 9.06 9.22 6.19
CA SER A 268 8.04 10.00 6.87
C SER A 268 8.59 10.68 8.12
N THR A 269 8.29 11.95 8.29
CA THR A 269 8.58 12.74 9.49
C THR A 269 7.31 13.02 10.32
N VAL A 270 6.18 12.51 9.88
CA VAL A 270 4.86 12.60 10.52
C VAL A 270 4.32 11.19 10.78
N PRO A 271 3.38 10.99 11.72
CA PRO A 271 2.82 9.67 12.01
C PRO A 271 2.25 9.02 10.74
N LYS A 272 2.77 7.86 10.36
CA LYS A 272 2.35 7.15 9.13
C LYS A 272 2.28 5.65 9.36
N VAL A 273 1.26 5.02 8.76
CA VAL A 273 1.07 3.57 8.71
C VAL A 273 0.61 3.14 7.32
N PHE A 274 0.78 1.85 7.00
CA PHE A 274 0.14 1.19 5.86
C PHE A 274 -0.96 0.28 6.37
N VAL A 275 -2.03 0.12 5.62
CA VAL A 275 -3.13 -0.80 5.92
C VAL A 275 -3.27 -1.76 4.75
N GLU A 276 -2.87 -3.00 4.95
CA GLU A 276 -3.13 -4.12 4.05
C GLU A 276 -4.51 -4.68 4.41
N CYS A 277 -5.50 -4.35 3.60
CA CYS A 277 -6.91 -4.57 3.92
C CYS A 277 -7.35 -6.05 3.81
N GLY A 278 -6.54 -6.90 3.19
CA GLY A 278 -6.77 -8.31 2.94
C GLY A 278 -5.86 -8.81 1.82
N ASN A 279 -5.93 -10.11 1.50
CA ASN A 279 -5.15 -10.73 0.43
C ASN A 279 -5.97 -10.89 -0.86
N MET A 280 -5.61 -10.15 -1.90
CA MET A 280 -6.29 -10.19 -3.20
C MET A 280 -6.18 -11.54 -3.92
N ARG A 281 -5.23 -12.40 -3.51
CA ARG A 281 -5.01 -13.73 -4.12
C ARG A 281 -5.77 -14.83 -3.41
N ASP A 282 -6.30 -14.58 -2.21
CA ASP A 282 -7.20 -15.50 -1.53
C ASP A 282 -8.66 -15.26 -1.98
N PRO A 283 -9.42 -16.30 -2.33
CA PRO A 283 -10.76 -16.12 -2.90
C PRO A 283 -11.78 -15.52 -1.92
N GLU A 284 -11.65 -15.77 -0.62
CA GLU A 284 -12.57 -15.24 0.37
C GLU A 284 -12.28 -13.76 0.66
N ASP A 285 -11.01 -13.38 0.79
CA ASP A 285 -10.61 -11.98 0.92
C ASP A 285 -10.92 -11.21 -0.37
N ALA A 286 -10.63 -11.78 -1.55
CA ALA A 286 -10.95 -11.17 -2.84
C ALA A 286 -12.46 -10.89 -3.00
N ALA A 287 -13.33 -11.77 -2.53
CA ALA A 287 -14.77 -11.53 -2.52
C ALA A 287 -15.15 -10.32 -1.65
N LEU A 288 -14.52 -10.15 -0.49
CA LEU A 288 -14.70 -8.97 0.37
C LEU A 288 -14.16 -7.71 -0.31
N LEU A 289 -12.93 -7.72 -0.79
CA LEU A 289 -12.26 -6.57 -1.41
C LEU A 289 -13.01 -6.06 -2.66
N THR A 290 -13.70 -6.93 -3.37
CA THR A 290 -14.52 -6.58 -4.55
C THR A 290 -15.93 -6.13 -4.19
N ASP A 291 -16.42 -6.36 -2.97
CA ASP A 291 -17.72 -5.92 -2.50
C ASP A 291 -17.72 -4.43 -2.10
N ALA A 292 -18.58 -3.64 -2.71
CA ALA A 292 -18.65 -2.19 -2.46
C ALA A 292 -19.09 -1.85 -1.03
N GLY A 293 -19.97 -2.65 -0.44
CA GLY A 293 -20.44 -2.47 0.93
C GLY A 293 -19.33 -2.76 1.94
N TRP A 294 -18.51 -3.78 1.67
CA TRP A 294 -17.35 -4.07 2.50
C TRP A 294 -16.27 -2.98 2.38
N ARG A 295 -15.98 -2.45 1.17
CA ARG A 295 -15.04 -1.33 1.00
C ARG A 295 -15.48 -0.08 1.77
N GLN A 296 -16.81 0.17 1.84
CA GLN A 296 -17.34 1.24 2.70
C GLN A 296 -17.06 0.99 4.17
N LYS A 297 -17.21 -0.26 4.64
CA LYS A 297 -16.88 -0.63 6.03
C LYS A 297 -15.37 -0.51 6.30
N ALA A 298 -14.53 -0.90 5.36
CA ALA A 298 -13.07 -0.74 5.49
C ALA A 298 -12.67 0.74 5.64
N ALA A 299 -13.22 1.62 4.79
CA ALA A 299 -13.01 3.06 4.90
C ALA A 299 -13.56 3.61 6.24
N GLN A 300 -14.73 3.16 6.69
CA GLN A 300 -15.31 3.58 7.97
C GLN A 300 -14.43 3.15 9.15
N GLY A 301 -13.96 1.89 9.17
CA GLY A 301 -13.07 1.39 10.22
C GLY A 301 -11.77 2.18 10.31
N MET A 302 -11.17 2.52 9.16
CA MET A 302 -9.99 3.40 9.12
C MET A 302 -10.32 4.82 9.60
N ALA A 303 -11.44 5.42 9.17
CA ALA A 303 -11.85 6.76 9.59
C ALA A 303 -12.07 6.83 11.10
N ASP A 304 -12.73 5.83 11.68
CA ASP A 304 -12.97 5.75 13.13
C ASP A 304 -11.68 5.59 13.92
N GLY A 305 -10.74 4.77 13.41
CA GLY A 305 -9.41 4.59 14.00
C GLY A 305 -8.58 5.87 13.98
N ILE A 306 -8.54 6.56 12.84
CA ILE A 306 -7.87 7.85 12.68
C ILE A 306 -8.51 8.90 13.62
N ALA A 307 -9.84 8.99 13.64
CA ALA A 307 -10.55 9.92 14.52
C ALA A 307 -10.27 9.64 16.01
N ALA A 308 -10.23 8.37 16.40
CA ALA A 308 -9.86 7.98 17.76
C ALA A 308 -8.42 8.37 18.12
N TYR A 309 -7.49 8.25 17.17
CA TYR A 309 -6.09 8.69 17.34
C TYR A 309 -5.99 10.21 17.50
N LEU A 310 -6.67 10.97 16.63
CA LEU A 310 -6.57 12.44 16.61
C LEU A 310 -7.26 13.15 17.79
N LYS A 311 -8.15 12.45 18.49
CA LYS A 311 -8.84 12.96 19.69
C LYS A 311 -8.08 12.67 21.00
N GLY A 312 -7.13 11.74 20.99
CA GLY A 312 -6.33 11.31 22.14
C GLY A 312 -6.93 10.12 22.86
#